data_42a6f92b901b817d539bda268caadade
#
_entry.id   42a6f92b901b817d539bda268caadade
#
_cell.length_a   1.000
_cell.length_b   1.000
_cell.length_c   1.000
_cell.angle_alpha   90.00
_cell.angle_beta   90.00
_cell.angle_gamma   90.00
#
_symmetry.space_group_name_H-M   'P 1'
#
loop_
_entity.id
_entity.type
_entity.pdbx_description
1 polymer ?
#
loop_
_entity_poly.entity_id
_entity_poly.type
_entity_poly.pdbx_seq_one_letter_code
_entity_poly.pdbx_strand_id
1 'polypeptide(L)' 'MGVELNASECTLVECYQSLVRVLRESQELAPFERRNALKAVAALWQVVNGLDLEPGNIYDIGA' A
#
# COMPACT_ATOMS: atom_id res chain seq x y z
N MET A 1 14.90 -7.50 -11.57
CA MET A 1 14.45 -8.14 -11.44
C MET A 1 13.94 -8.70 -10.49
N GLY A 2 13.41 -9.08 -10.22
CA GLY A 2 12.63 -9.40 -9.44
C GLY A 2 12.84 -9.96 -8.20
N VAL A 3 12.38 -9.36 -7.28
CA VAL A 3 12.35 -9.89 -5.94
C VAL A 3 11.09 -10.75 -5.87
N GLU A 4 11.25 -12.02 -5.52
CA GLU A 4 10.12 -12.87 -5.30
C GLU A 4 9.54 -12.60 -3.93
N LEU A 5 8.31 -12.19 -3.89
CA LEU A 5 7.61 -11.91 -2.64
C LEU A 5 6.88 -13.17 -2.19
N ASN A 6 6.92 -13.44 -0.89
CA ASN A 6 6.11 -14.52 -0.34
C ASN A 6 4.65 -14.07 -0.26
N ALA A 7 3.76 -14.99 0.11
CA ALA A 7 2.32 -14.70 0.11
C ALA A 7 1.98 -13.57 1.07
N SER A 8 2.62 -13.54 2.23
CA SER A 8 2.36 -12.49 3.22
C SER A 8 2.80 -11.13 2.69
N GLU A 9 3.95 -11.10 2.04
CA GLU A 9 4.46 -9.84 1.49
C GLU A 9 3.56 -9.32 0.37
N CYS A 10 3.08 -10.22 -0.48
CA CYS A 10 2.13 -9.84 -1.52
C CYS A 10 0.87 -9.26 -0.91
N THR A 11 0.38 -9.85 0.17
CA THR A 11 -0.81 -9.35 0.84
C THR A 11 -0.56 -7.96 1.40
N LEU A 12 0.61 -7.72 1.97
CA LEU A 12 0.93 -6.39 2.50
C LEU A 12 0.96 -5.34 1.39
N VAL A 13 1.52 -5.69 0.23
CA VAL A 13 1.53 -4.77 -0.90
C VAL A 13 0.11 -4.48 -1.36
N GLU A 14 -0.73 -5.51 -1.42
CA GLU A 14 -2.12 -5.34 -1.81
C GLU A 14 -2.87 -4.45 -0.83
N CYS A 15 -2.60 -4.61 0.46
CA CYS A 15 -3.22 -3.76 1.48
C CYS A 15 -2.80 -2.30 1.29
N TYR A 16 -1.52 -2.08 1.01
CA TYR A 16 -1.02 -0.74 0.75
C TYR A 16 -1.77 -0.12 -0.43
N GLN A 17 -1.89 -0.87 -1.52
CA GLN A 17 -2.56 -0.37 -2.71
C GLN A 17 -4.04 -0.09 -2.47
N SER A 18 -4.69 -0.96 -1.70
CA SER A 18 -6.10 -0.78 -1.38
C SER A 18 -6.32 0.47 -0.55
N LEU A 19 -5.45 0.70 0.44
CA LEU A 19 -5.56 1.89 1.27
C LEU A 19 -5.32 3.16 0.47
N VAL A 20 -4.34 3.15 -0.41
CA VAL A 20 -4.08 4.31 -1.27
C VAL A 20 -5.32 4.59 -2.13
N ARG A 21 -5.91 3.55 -2.68
CA ARG A 21 -7.11 3.72 -3.51
C ARG A 21 -8.25 4.34 -2.71
N VAL A 22 -8.49 3.83 -1.50
CA VAL A 22 -9.55 4.35 -0.66
C VAL A 22 -9.32 5.83 -0.36
N LEU A 23 -8.09 6.20 -0.02
CA LEU A 23 -7.78 7.59 0.30
C LEU A 23 -7.94 8.51 -0.89
N ARG A 24 -7.67 8.00 -2.10
CA ARG A 24 -7.78 8.81 -3.30
C ARG A 24 -9.21 8.95 -3.79
N GLU A 25 -10.00 7.90 -3.65
CA GLU A 25 -11.32 7.86 -4.29
C GLU A 25 -12.48 8.08 -3.34
N SER A 26 -12.32 7.72 -2.08
CA SER A 26 -13.43 7.83 -1.14
C SER A 26 -13.54 9.24 -0.60
N GLN A 27 -14.74 9.79 -0.60
CA GLN A 27 -15.00 11.09 -0.01
C GLN A 27 -15.87 10.95 1.22
N GLU A 28 -16.15 9.72 1.63
CA GLU A 28 -17.06 9.45 2.73
C GLU A 28 -16.37 9.23 4.06
N LEU A 29 -15.05 9.25 4.06
CA LEU A 29 -14.30 9.00 5.27
C LEU A 29 -14.41 10.16 6.24
N ALA A 30 -14.70 9.84 7.49
CA ALA A 30 -14.65 10.85 8.55
C ALA A 30 -13.20 11.31 8.72
N PRO A 31 -12.98 12.53 9.23
CA PRO A 31 -11.60 13.03 9.39
C PRO A 31 -10.71 12.11 10.20
N PHE A 32 -11.22 11.49 11.27
CA PHE A 32 -10.37 10.61 12.08
C PHE A 32 -10.04 9.33 11.32
N GLU A 33 -10.96 8.84 10.47
CA GLU A 33 -10.72 7.66 9.66
C GLU A 33 -9.63 7.94 8.63
N ARG A 34 -9.74 9.08 7.97
CA ARG A 34 -8.74 9.46 6.97
C ARG A 34 -7.36 9.63 7.61
N ARG A 35 -7.31 10.26 8.78
CA ARG A 35 -6.04 10.47 9.49
C ARG A 35 -5.39 9.14 9.83
N ASN A 36 -6.18 8.21 10.37
CA ASN A 36 -5.62 6.92 10.76
C ASN A 36 -5.25 6.08 9.54
N ALA A 37 -6.03 6.17 8.46
CA ALA A 37 -5.68 5.48 7.24
C ALA A 37 -4.37 6.02 6.65
N LEU A 38 -4.15 7.33 6.73
CA LEU A 38 -2.89 7.91 6.28
C LEU A 38 -1.71 7.39 7.09
N LYS A 39 -1.89 7.22 8.39
CA LYS A 39 -0.84 6.64 9.23
C LYS A 39 -0.57 5.19 8.82
N ALA A 40 -1.62 4.44 8.51
CA ALA A 40 -1.46 3.06 8.08
C ALA A 40 -0.74 2.98 6.74
N VAL A 41 -1.05 3.88 5.82
CA VAL A 41 -0.37 3.94 4.53
C VAL A 41 1.11 4.24 4.74
N ALA A 42 1.42 5.17 5.64
CA ALA A 42 2.82 5.50 5.91
C ALA A 42 3.56 4.29 6.48
N ALA A 43 2.91 3.54 7.38
CA ALA A 43 3.52 2.35 7.95
C ALA A 43 3.73 1.27 6.89
N LEU A 44 2.75 1.06 6.03
CA LEU A 44 2.87 0.08 4.96
C LEU A 44 3.89 0.51 3.91
N TRP A 45 4.02 1.82 3.68
CA TRP A 45 5.04 2.34 2.80
C TRP A 45 6.44 1.94 3.28
N GLN A 46 6.64 1.97 4.61
CA GLN A 46 7.92 1.54 5.16
C GLN A 46 8.19 0.07 4.84
N VAL A 47 7.16 -0.77 4.91
CA VAL A 47 7.30 -2.18 4.56
C VAL A 47 7.66 -2.32 3.09
N VAL A 48 6.91 -1.66 2.21
CA VAL A 48 7.14 -1.73 0.77
C VAL A 48 8.55 -1.25 0.44
N ASN A 49 8.97 -0.15 1.07
CA ASN A 49 10.30 0.39 0.84
C ASN A 49 11.38 -0.59 1.32
N GLY A 50 11.11 -1.27 2.44
CA GLY A 50 12.04 -2.26 2.97
C GLY A 50 12.16 -3.49 2.09
N LEU A 51 11.14 -3.75 1.26
CA LEU A 51 11.19 -4.86 0.30
C LEU A 51 11.94 -4.48 -0.97
N ASP A 52 12.43 -3.25 -1.04
CA ASP A 52 13.23 -2.79 -2.17
C ASP A 52 12.42 -2.74 -3.47
N LEU A 53 11.16 -2.45 -3.36
CA LEU A 53 10.28 -2.36 -4.50
C LEU A 53 10.19 -0.92 -4.97
N GLU A 54 10.26 -0.72 -6.28
CA GLU A 54 10.05 0.59 -6.85
C GLU A 54 8.56 0.78 -7.09
N PRO A 55 8.09 2.04 -7.09
CA PRO A 55 6.65 2.29 -7.30
C PRO A 55 6.09 1.66 -8.55
N GLY A 56 6.88 1.62 -9.62
CA GLY A 56 6.44 0.97 -10.85
C GLY A 56 6.20 -0.51 -10.68
N ASN A 57 7.03 -1.16 -9.89
CA ASN A 57 6.86 -2.59 -9.63
C ASN A 57 5.61 -2.87 -8.83
N ILE A 58 5.23 -1.94 -7.96
CA ILE A 58 4.00 -2.08 -7.20
C ILE A 58 2.81 -2.11 -8.14
N TYR A 59 2.81 -1.23 -9.13
CA TYR A 59 1.74 -1.21 -10.11
C TYR A 59 1.70 -2.50 -10.92
N ASP A 60 2.84 -3.03 -11.28
CA ASP A 60 2.91 -4.29 -12.02
C ASP A 60 2.33 -5.43 -11.20
N ILE A 61 2.59 -5.45 -9.91
CA ILE A 61 2.05 -6.47 -9.03
C ILE A 61 0.54 -6.33 -8.94
N GLY A 62 0.06 -5.11 -8.90
CA GLY A 62 -1.36 -4.84 -8.74
C GLY A 62 -2.17 -4.96 -10.01
N ALA A 63 -1.49 -5.05 -11.12
CA ALA A 63 -2.19 -5.19 -12.40
C ALA A 63 -2.72 -6.64 -12.60
#